data_e62d8554ad7cbd099a986c6b7bd0620a
#
_entry.id   e62d8554ad7cbd099a986c6b7bd0620a
#
_cell.length_a   1.000
_cell.length_b   1.000
_cell.length_c   1.000
_cell.angle_alpha   90.00
_cell.angle_beta   90.00
_cell.angle_gamma   90.00
#
_symmetry.space_group_name_H-M   'P 1'
#
loop_
_entity.id
_entity.type
_entity.pdbx_description
1 polymer ?
#
loop_
_entity_poly.entity_id
_entity_poly.type
_entity_poly.pdbx_seq_one_letter_code
_entity_poly.pdbx_strand_id
1 'polypeptide(L)'
;MEKKLLPEYEAYQILREHGIPVPEFFFAPSHEDAVKAAEKLGYPVVIKIVSPQVIHKSDTGGVALNLSCPDAVRDALIQMDSKVQNTVLDADISGYMVVQEAPPGTEFLIGGRIDPSFGKIITVGMGGILVELLHDFSMRVLPVTPDEYRDMIREMSGYKLISGFRGRKPLDEDALVTLLQKAGTMFFEDDRIIEFDINPVILYEQGACAV
;
A
#
# COMPACT_ATOMS: atom_id res chain seq x y z
N MET A 1 -20.12 -0.81 16.31
CA MET A 1 -18.74 -0.39 16.61
C MET A 1 -18.42 0.83 15.77
N GLU A 2 -17.80 1.83 16.35
CA GLU A 2 -17.33 3.00 15.61
C GLU A 2 -16.17 2.60 14.70
N LYS A 3 -16.24 2.96 13.41
CA LYS A 3 -15.16 2.67 12.45
C LYS A 3 -13.95 3.52 12.83
N LYS A 4 -12.80 2.88 13.06
CA LYS A 4 -11.53 3.57 13.31
C LYS A 4 -10.59 3.30 12.13
N LEU A 5 -10.10 4.36 11.51
CA LEU A 5 -9.01 4.27 10.55
C LEU A 5 -7.69 4.04 11.31
N LEU A 6 -6.97 3.02 10.95
CA LEU A 6 -5.66 2.75 11.54
C LEU A 6 -4.59 3.63 10.90
N PRO A 7 -3.60 4.11 11.66
CA PRO A 7 -2.40 4.70 11.10
C PRO A 7 -1.68 3.69 10.18
N GLU A 8 -1.08 4.17 9.10
CA GLU A 8 -0.47 3.32 8.08
C GLU A 8 0.64 2.41 8.64
N TYR A 9 1.43 2.89 9.60
CA TYR A 9 2.48 2.06 10.23
C TYR A 9 1.90 0.89 11.04
N GLU A 10 0.70 1.04 11.65
CA GLU A 10 -0.02 -0.07 12.31
C GLU A 10 -0.57 -1.05 11.26
N ALA A 11 -1.10 -0.55 10.15
CA ALA A 11 -1.53 -1.40 9.04
C ALA A 11 -0.37 -2.23 8.47
N TYR A 12 0.82 -1.63 8.28
CA TYR A 12 2.01 -2.38 7.85
C TYR A 12 2.44 -3.46 8.84
N GLN A 13 2.28 -3.23 10.15
CA GLN A 13 2.54 -4.26 11.16
C GLN A 13 1.59 -5.44 11.00
N ILE A 14 0.29 -5.18 10.83
CA ILE A 14 -0.72 -6.22 10.59
C ILE A 14 -0.39 -7.01 9.32
N LEU A 15 -0.07 -6.33 8.21
CA LEU A 15 0.32 -7.00 6.97
C LEU A 15 1.53 -7.91 7.18
N ARG A 16 2.55 -7.44 7.90
CA ARG A 16 3.76 -8.21 8.21
C ARG A 16 3.47 -9.43 9.08
N GLU A 17 2.60 -9.31 10.09
CA GLU A 17 2.17 -10.42 10.95
C GLU A 17 1.46 -11.52 10.15
N HIS A 18 0.75 -11.17 9.09
CA HIS A 18 0.12 -12.11 8.16
C HIS A 18 1.05 -12.55 7.01
N GLY A 19 2.34 -12.20 7.10
CA GLY A 19 3.36 -12.58 6.12
C GLY A 19 3.21 -11.92 4.76
N ILE A 20 2.47 -10.81 4.66
CA ILE A 20 2.40 -9.97 3.47
C ILE A 20 3.67 -9.13 3.41
N PRO A 21 4.45 -9.19 2.31
CA PRO A 21 5.67 -8.42 2.19
C PRO A 21 5.39 -6.92 2.16
N VAL A 22 6.04 -6.18 3.05
CA VAL A 22 6.07 -4.72 3.10
C VAL A 22 7.53 -4.27 3.18
N PRO A 23 7.90 -3.07 2.69
CA PRO A 23 9.23 -2.54 2.88
C PRO A 23 9.59 -2.39 4.37
N GLU A 24 10.87 -2.31 4.68
CA GLU A 24 11.29 -1.94 6.03
C GLU A 24 10.87 -0.50 6.33
N PHE A 25 10.39 -0.27 7.56
CA PHE A 25 9.87 1.04 7.97
C PHE A 25 10.08 1.31 9.44
N PHE A 26 10.06 2.59 9.79
CA PHE A 26 10.04 3.08 11.17
C PHE A 26 9.00 4.18 11.31
N PHE A 27 8.31 4.20 12.45
CA PHE A 27 7.57 5.37 12.89
C PHE A 27 8.52 6.31 13.65
N ALA A 28 8.47 7.59 13.32
CA ALA A 28 9.31 8.64 13.91
C ALA A 28 8.41 9.78 14.42
N PRO A 29 8.42 10.06 15.73
CA PRO A 29 7.58 11.11 16.31
C PRO A 29 8.09 12.53 16.05
N SER A 30 9.34 12.67 15.59
CA SER A 30 9.98 13.97 15.31
C SER A 30 10.79 13.96 14.03
N HIS A 31 11.14 15.14 13.50
CA HIS A 31 12.05 15.28 12.35
C HIS A 31 13.42 14.64 12.63
N GLU A 32 13.96 14.82 13.83
CA GLU A 32 15.25 14.23 14.20
C GLU A 32 15.20 12.70 14.19
N ASP A 33 14.12 12.11 14.72
CA ASP A 33 13.93 10.66 14.70
C ASP A 33 13.70 10.14 13.28
N ALA A 34 13.04 10.92 12.42
CA ALA A 34 12.85 10.55 11.01
C ALA A 34 14.19 10.52 10.25
N VAL A 35 15.08 11.49 10.49
CA VAL A 35 16.43 11.48 9.91
C VAL A 35 17.23 10.25 10.38
N LYS A 36 17.21 9.95 11.68
CA LYS A 36 17.87 8.76 12.25
C LYS A 36 17.30 7.46 11.68
N ALA A 37 15.98 7.40 11.51
CA ALA A 37 15.32 6.25 10.90
C ALA A 37 15.75 6.05 9.44
N ALA A 38 15.83 7.13 8.67
CA ALA A 38 16.29 7.10 7.28
C ALA A 38 17.75 6.62 7.15
N GLU A 39 18.63 7.11 8.03
CA GLU A 39 20.03 6.64 8.09
C GLU A 39 20.13 5.15 8.42
N LYS A 40 19.26 4.66 9.30
CA LYS A 40 19.22 3.24 9.69
C LYS A 40 18.68 2.34 8.57
N LEU A 41 17.68 2.79 7.82
CA LEU A 41 17.12 2.06 6.69
C LEU A 41 18.08 2.00 5.50
N GLY A 42 18.89 3.04 5.34
CA GLY A 42 19.64 3.28 4.11
C GLY A 42 18.79 3.98 3.05
N TYR A 43 19.46 4.68 2.15
CA TYR A 43 18.81 5.47 1.10
C TYR A 43 18.67 4.68 -0.21
N PRO A 44 17.68 5.02 -1.07
CA PRO A 44 16.66 6.05 -0.89
C PRO A 44 15.52 5.63 0.04
N VAL A 45 14.86 6.64 0.65
CA VAL A 45 13.67 6.44 1.50
C VAL A 45 12.50 7.29 1.04
N VAL A 46 11.32 6.88 1.47
CA VAL A 46 10.05 7.60 1.36
C VAL A 46 9.66 8.08 2.76
N ILE A 47 9.15 9.31 2.86
CA ILE A 47 8.52 9.79 4.09
C ILE A 47 7.04 10.01 3.84
N LYS A 48 6.22 9.50 4.76
CA LYS A 48 4.77 9.68 4.76
C LYS A 48 4.36 10.30 6.09
N ILE A 49 3.55 11.36 6.02
CA ILE A 49 3.02 12.00 7.24
C ILE A 49 2.04 11.07 7.95
N VAL A 50 2.04 11.12 9.28
CA VAL A 50 1.06 10.41 10.11
C VAL A 50 0.17 11.45 10.79
N SER A 51 -1.06 11.55 10.32
CA SER A 51 -2.08 12.48 10.83
C SER A 51 -3.46 11.89 10.63
N PRO A 52 -4.34 11.92 11.65
CA PRO A 52 -5.71 11.42 11.53
C PRO A 52 -6.55 12.17 10.50
N GLN A 53 -6.23 13.44 10.24
CA GLN A 53 -6.97 14.31 9.31
C GLN A 53 -6.47 14.22 7.87
N VAL A 54 -5.28 13.65 7.64
CA VAL A 54 -4.65 13.55 6.31
C VAL A 54 -4.84 12.15 5.75
N ILE A 55 -5.99 11.91 5.10
CA ILE A 55 -6.34 10.60 4.52
C ILE A 55 -5.64 10.43 3.15
N HIS A 56 -5.81 11.40 2.25
CA HIS A 56 -5.19 11.40 0.91
C HIS A 56 -3.84 12.13 0.94
N LYS A 57 -2.80 11.43 1.44
CA LYS A 57 -1.48 12.01 1.71
C LYS A 57 -0.81 12.58 0.47
N SER A 58 -0.93 11.90 -0.68
CA SER A 58 -0.29 12.35 -1.93
C SER A 58 -0.85 13.69 -2.40
N ASP A 59 -2.16 13.90 -2.32
CA ASP A 59 -2.83 15.12 -2.78
C ASP A 59 -2.52 16.32 -1.88
N THR A 60 -2.28 16.06 -0.60
CA THR A 60 -2.00 17.09 0.40
C THR A 60 -0.51 17.40 0.56
N GLY A 61 0.36 16.69 -0.19
CA GLY A 61 1.81 16.79 -0.04
C GLY A 61 2.37 16.08 1.18
N GLY A 62 1.60 15.14 1.75
CA GLY A 62 1.99 14.32 2.90
C GLY A 62 2.86 13.10 2.55
N VAL A 63 3.39 13.01 1.31
CA VAL A 63 4.34 11.99 0.86
C VAL A 63 5.52 12.65 0.16
N ALA A 64 6.73 12.21 0.48
CA ALA A 64 7.96 12.61 -0.19
C ALA A 64 8.76 11.37 -0.60
N LEU A 65 9.07 11.28 -1.90
CA LEU A 65 9.74 10.15 -2.53
C LEU A 65 11.19 10.50 -2.90
N ASN A 66 12.00 9.49 -3.21
CA ASN A 66 13.37 9.63 -3.76
C ASN A 66 14.32 10.41 -2.84
N LEU A 67 14.16 10.29 -1.52
CA LEU A 67 15.02 10.98 -0.57
C LEU A 67 16.33 10.21 -0.41
N SER A 68 17.42 10.77 -0.94
CA SER A 68 18.69 10.07 -1.14
C SER A 68 19.78 10.42 -0.12
N CYS A 69 19.52 11.37 0.80
CA CYS A 69 20.48 11.79 1.81
C CYS A 69 19.77 12.48 3.01
N PRO A 70 20.47 12.66 4.16
CA PRO A 70 19.89 13.30 5.34
C PRO A 70 19.36 14.70 5.10
N ASP A 71 20.02 15.50 4.28
CA ASP A 71 19.59 16.88 4.00
C ASP A 71 18.30 16.89 3.17
N ALA A 72 18.17 16.00 2.18
CA ALA A 72 16.92 15.83 1.42
C ALA A 72 15.75 15.43 2.34
N VAL A 73 16.00 14.57 3.35
CA VAL A 73 15.00 14.20 4.36
C VAL A 73 14.59 15.43 5.20
N ARG A 74 15.55 16.23 5.70
CA ARG A 74 15.24 17.45 6.48
C ARG A 74 14.40 18.45 5.69
N ASP A 75 14.81 18.71 4.45
CA ASP A 75 14.11 19.65 3.57
C ASP A 75 12.70 19.16 3.24
N ALA A 76 12.55 17.85 2.97
CA ALA A 76 11.24 17.24 2.69
C ALA A 76 10.28 17.35 3.88
N LEU A 77 10.76 17.09 5.11
CA LEU A 77 9.95 17.20 6.33
C LEU A 77 9.43 18.63 6.54
N ILE A 78 10.29 19.63 6.40
CA ILE A 78 9.92 21.06 6.54
C ILE A 78 8.86 21.45 5.48
N GLN A 79 9.07 21.03 4.23
CA GLN A 79 8.14 21.31 3.14
C GLN A 79 6.80 20.60 3.33
N MET A 80 6.83 19.35 3.81
CA MET A 80 5.65 18.53 4.08
C MET A 80 4.77 19.18 5.13
N ASP A 81 5.34 19.57 6.27
CA ASP A 81 4.60 20.23 7.35
C ASP A 81 3.94 21.53 6.86
N SER A 82 4.70 22.35 6.14
CA SER A 82 4.16 23.60 5.57
C SER A 82 3.01 23.36 4.60
N LYS A 83 3.14 22.37 3.69
CA LYS A 83 2.10 22.05 2.71
C LYS A 83 0.84 21.51 3.39
N VAL A 84 1.01 20.57 4.31
CA VAL A 84 -0.11 19.96 5.02
C VAL A 84 -0.87 20.97 5.85
N GLN A 85 -0.17 21.83 6.61
CA GLN A 85 -0.81 22.87 7.41
C GLN A 85 -1.56 23.91 6.55
N ASN A 86 -1.07 24.19 5.34
CA ASN A 86 -1.74 25.10 4.41
C ASN A 86 -2.97 24.46 3.73
N THR A 87 -3.00 23.13 3.62
CA THR A 87 -4.06 22.39 2.90
C THR A 87 -5.13 21.86 3.84
N VAL A 88 -4.74 21.41 5.03
CA VAL A 88 -5.61 20.85 6.05
C VAL A 88 -5.50 21.70 7.31
N LEU A 89 -6.51 22.55 7.54
CA LEU A 89 -6.56 23.40 8.73
C LEU A 89 -6.53 22.57 10.01
N ASP A 90 -5.65 22.95 10.93
CA ASP A 90 -5.48 22.30 12.25
C ASP A 90 -5.13 20.80 12.16
N ALA A 91 -4.38 20.38 11.13
CA ALA A 91 -3.89 19.01 11.03
C ALA A 91 -2.98 18.68 12.23
N ASP A 92 -3.37 17.67 12.99
CA ASP A 92 -2.55 17.10 14.06
C ASP A 92 -1.53 16.13 13.45
N ILE A 93 -0.26 16.54 13.42
CA ILE A 93 0.84 15.74 12.91
C ILE A 93 1.38 14.90 14.07
N SER A 94 0.98 13.64 14.13
CA SER A 94 1.41 12.69 15.16
C SER A 94 2.86 12.21 14.95
N GLY A 95 3.43 12.40 13.76
CA GLY A 95 4.77 11.99 13.37
C GLY A 95 4.89 11.63 11.89
N TYR A 96 5.89 10.82 11.58
CA TYR A 96 6.26 10.45 10.22
C TYR A 96 6.51 8.94 10.13
N MET A 97 6.11 8.34 9.05
CA MET A 97 6.51 6.99 8.68
C MET A 97 7.64 7.10 7.66
N VAL A 98 8.80 6.57 8.01
CA VAL A 98 9.98 6.48 7.14
C VAL A 98 10.06 5.07 6.61
N VAL A 99 10.04 4.93 5.29
CA VAL A 99 9.91 3.64 4.59
C VAL A 99 11.07 3.50 3.60
N GLN A 100 11.68 2.33 3.54
CA GLN A 100 12.63 2.04 2.47
C GLN A 100 11.92 2.11 1.12
N GLU A 101 12.48 2.85 0.16
CA GLU A 101 11.84 3.00 -1.14
C GLU A 101 11.85 1.69 -1.91
N ALA A 102 10.66 1.25 -2.31
CA ALA A 102 10.49 0.06 -3.12
C ALA A 102 10.91 0.36 -4.58
N PRO A 103 11.59 -0.58 -5.26
CA PRO A 103 11.89 -0.42 -6.68
C PRO A 103 10.60 -0.21 -7.50
N PRO A 104 10.67 0.50 -8.64
CA PRO A 104 9.53 0.65 -9.52
C PRO A 104 9.12 -0.71 -10.13
N GLY A 105 7.81 -0.94 -10.25
CA GLY A 105 7.23 -2.16 -10.82
C GLY A 105 5.84 -1.91 -11.38
N THR A 106 5.09 -2.97 -11.61
CA THR A 106 3.70 -2.85 -12.06
C THR A 106 2.78 -2.80 -10.85
N GLU A 107 1.98 -1.75 -10.77
CA GLU A 107 1.11 -1.50 -9.63
C GLU A 107 -0.22 -2.25 -9.75
N PHE A 108 -0.63 -2.82 -8.63
CA PHE A 108 -1.93 -3.45 -8.41
C PHE A 108 -2.56 -2.88 -7.14
N LEU A 109 -3.86 -3.10 -6.98
CA LEU A 109 -4.55 -2.89 -5.72
C LEU A 109 -5.15 -4.21 -5.22
N ILE A 110 -5.19 -4.38 -3.91
CA ILE A 110 -5.94 -5.45 -3.26
C ILE A 110 -6.77 -4.83 -2.15
N GLY A 111 -8.09 -4.99 -2.24
CA GLY A 111 -9.02 -4.47 -1.28
C GLY A 111 -9.94 -5.53 -0.70
N GLY A 112 -10.47 -5.27 0.49
CA GLY A 112 -11.51 -6.10 1.09
C GLY A 112 -12.53 -5.25 1.81
N ARG A 113 -13.79 -5.63 1.71
CA ARG A 113 -14.90 -4.97 2.41
C ARG A 113 -15.99 -5.95 2.79
N ILE A 114 -16.81 -5.56 3.77
CA ILE A 114 -18.02 -6.32 4.11
C ILE A 114 -19.17 -5.74 3.28
N ASP A 115 -19.68 -6.58 2.38
CA ASP A 115 -20.90 -6.26 1.61
C ASP A 115 -22.14 -6.67 2.41
N PRO A 116 -23.20 -5.84 2.48
CA PRO A 116 -24.39 -6.17 3.25
C PRO A 116 -25.15 -7.42 2.77
N SER A 117 -25.02 -7.77 1.51
CA SER A 117 -25.74 -8.90 0.89
C SER A 117 -24.89 -10.16 0.78
N PHE A 118 -23.58 -10.01 0.56
CA PHE A 118 -22.67 -11.11 0.24
C PHE A 118 -21.65 -11.41 1.33
N GLY A 119 -21.51 -10.55 2.36
CA GLY A 119 -20.50 -10.72 3.39
C GLY A 119 -19.13 -10.19 2.98
N LYS A 120 -18.06 -10.86 3.40
CA LYS A 120 -16.69 -10.42 3.11
C LYS A 120 -16.33 -10.64 1.64
N ILE A 121 -15.97 -9.56 0.94
CA ILE A 121 -15.56 -9.57 -0.47
C ILE A 121 -14.10 -9.16 -0.57
N ILE A 122 -13.35 -9.85 -1.39
CA ILE A 122 -11.99 -9.48 -1.79
C ILE A 122 -11.95 -9.01 -3.23
N THR A 123 -11.14 -8.01 -3.50
CA THR A 123 -10.96 -7.39 -4.83
C THR A 123 -9.47 -7.37 -5.17
N VAL A 124 -9.15 -7.63 -6.42
CA VAL A 124 -7.85 -7.33 -7.04
C VAL A 124 -8.08 -6.49 -8.28
N GLY A 125 -7.24 -5.51 -8.52
CA GLY A 125 -7.32 -4.64 -9.69
C GLY A 125 -5.96 -4.15 -10.14
N MET A 126 -5.92 -3.61 -11.37
CA MET A 126 -4.76 -2.85 -11.82
C MET A 126 -4.58 -1.62 -10.94
N GLY A 127 -3.34 -1.27 -10.60
CA GLY A 127 -3.00 -0.07 -9.83
C GLY A 127 -2.69 1.15 -10.69
N GLY A 128 -2.35 2.25 -10.03
CA GLY A 128 -1.97 3.49 -10.67
C GLY A 128 -3.12 4.20 -11.39
N ILE A 129 -2.79 5.09 -12.31
CA ILE A 129 -3.74 5.94 -13.07
C ILE A 129 -4.76 5.10 -13.88
N LEU A 130 -4.44 3.84 -14.18
CA LEU A 130 -5.29 2.96 -14.97
C LEU A 130 -6.53 2.45 -14.23
N VAL A 131 -6.50 2.40 -12.90
CA VAL A 131 -7.65 1.95 -12.08
C VAL A 131 -8.87 2.84 -12.30
N GLU A 132 -8.66 4.14 -12.21
CA GLU A 132 -9.75 5.12 -12.30
C GLU A 132 -10.36 5.21 -13.71
N LEU A 133 -9.55 4.92 -14.73
CA LEU A 133 -9.96 5.04 -16.13
C LEU A 133 -10.58 3.76 -16.68
N LEU A 134 -10.06 2.58 -16.32
CA LEU A 134 -10.44 1.32 -16.96
C LEU A 134 -11.34 0.44 -16.10
N HIS A 135 -11.44 0.70 -14.79
CA HIS A 135 -12.18 -0.14 -13.84
C HIS A 135 -11.85 -1.62 -14.00
N ASP A 136 -10.55 -1.92 -14.22
CA ASP A 136 -10.06 -3.28 -14.48
C ASP A 136 -9.78 -3.98 -13.15
N PHE A 137 -10.80 -4.60 -12.60
CA PHE A 137 -10.74 -5.34 -11.34
C PHE A 137 -11.61 -6.60 -11.39
N SER A 138 -11.27 -7.56 -10.53
CA SER A 138 -12.05 -8.78 -10.27
C SER A 138 -12.37 -8.89 -8.78
N MET A 139 -13.53 -9.46 -8.46
CA MET A 139 -14.01 -9.62 -7.08
C MET A 139 -14.50 -11.05 -6.82
N ARG A 140 -14.32 -11.49 -5.56
CA ARG A 140 -14.91 -12.75 -5.06
C ARG A 140 -15.43 -12.59 -3.64
N VAL A 141 -16.43 -13.38 -3.33
CA VAL A 141 -16.93 -13.55 -1.95
C VAL A 141 -16.05 -14.56 -1.24
N LEU A 142 -15.55 -14.21 -0.05
CA LEU A 142 -14.73 -15.10 0.75
C LEU A 142 -15.59 -16.20 1.41
N PRO A 143 -15.05 -17.43 1.61
CA PRO A 143 -13.68 -17.85 1.32
C PRO A 143 -13.45 -18.19 -0.16
N VAL A 144 -12.21 -18.01 -0.64
CA VAL A 144 -11.79 -18.20 -2.03
C VAL A 144 -10.69 -19.28 -2.08
N THR A 145 -10.74 -20.17 -3.04
CA THR A 145 -9.70 -21.18 -3.26
C THR A 145 -8.49 -20.61 -4.00
N PRO A 146 -7.31 -21.27 -3.90
CA PRO A 146 -6.12 -20.83 -4.63
C PRO A 146 -6.31 -20.66 -6.14
N ASP A 147 -7.07 -21.57 -6.77
CA ASP A 147 -7.35 -21.51 -8.19
C ASP A 147 -8.26 -20.33 -8.55
N GLU A 148 -9.26 -20.02 -7.72
CA GLU A 148 -10.13 -18.86 -7.92
C GLU A 148 -9.36 -17.54 -7.78
N TYR A 149 -8.37 -17.43 -6.89
CA TYR A 149 -7.50 -16.24 -6.84
C TYR A 149 -6.72 -16.07 -8.14
N ARG A 150 -6.27 -17.15 -8.74
CA ARG A 150 -5.59 -17.13 -10.04
C ARG A 150 -6.53 -16.71 -11.16
N ASP A 151 -7.77 -17.22 -11.14
CA ASP A 151 -8.79 -16.84 -12.10
C ASP A 151 -9.14 -15.35 -12.00
N MET A 152 -9.25 -14.78 -10.77
CA MET A 152 -9.45 -13.35 -10.57
C MET A 152 -8.41 -12.50 -11.31
N ILE A 153 -7.14 -12.89 -11.20
CA ILE A 153 -6.03 -12.18 -11.86
C ILE A 153 -6.14 -12.29 -13.38
N ARG A 154 -6.49 -13.49 -13.90
CA ARG A 154 -6.57 -13.78 -15.33
C ARG A 154 -7.79 -13.18 -16.03
N GLU A 155 -8.85 -12.90 -15.28
CA GLU A 155 -10.05 -12.21 -15.77
C GLU A 155 -9.81 -10.74 -16.09
N MET A 156 -8.79 -10.12 -15.48
CA MET A 156 -8.48 -8.71 -15.74
C MET A 156 -7.96 -8.51 -17.16
N SER A 157 -8.36 -7.42 -17.81
CA SER A 157 -7.84 -7.01 -19.13
C SER A 157 -6.34 -6.76 -19.09
N GLY A 158 -5.84 -6.26 -17.95
CA GLY A 158 -4.43 -6.01 -17.66
C GLY A 158 -3.59 -7.27 -17.45
N TYR A 159 -4.16 -8.47 -17.41
CA TYR A 159 -3.41 -9.73 -17.27
C TYR A 159 -2.28 -9.88 -18.28
N LYS A 160 -2.43 -9.29 -19.48
CA LYS A 160 -1.39 -9.27 -20.51
C LYS A 160 -0.07 -8.67 -20.03
N LEU A 161 -0.10 -7.74 -19.07
CA LEU A 161 1.10 -7.15 -18.48
C LEU A 161 1.80 -8.17 -17.56
N ILE A 162 1.05 -9.02 -16.89
CA ILE A 162 1.58 -10.10 -16.03
C ILE A 162 2.16 -11.22 -16.90
N SER A 163 1.45 -11.68 -17.92
CA SER A 163 1.90 -12.77 -18.79
C SER A 163 3.05 -12.41 -19.73
N GLY A 164 3.43 -11.14 -19.79
CA GLY A 164 4.46 -10.61 -20.68
C GLY A 164 3.87 -10.06 -21.97
N PHE A 165 4.09 -8.77 -22.23
CA PHE A 165 3.54 -8.08 -23.38
C PHE A 165 4.62 -7.31 -24.13
N ARG A 166 4.63 -7.41 -25.48
CA ARG A 166 5.57 -6.70 -26.37
C ARG A 166 7.05 -6.90 -26.01
N GLY A 167 7.44 -8.16 -25.70
CA GLY A 167 8.83 -8.51 -25.39
C GLY A 167 9.26 -8.21 -23.95
N ARG A 168 8.36 -7.75 -23.07
CA ARG A 168 8.63 -7.72 -21.62
C ARG A 168 8.55 -9.12 -21.05
N LYS A 169 9.38 -9.40 -20.07
CA LYS A 169 9.32 -10.65 -19.31
C LYS A 169 8.01 -10.73 -18.52
N PRO A 170 7.51 -11.95 -18.27
CA PRO A 170 6.39 -12.15 -17.37
C PRO A 170 6.73 -11.66 -15.97
N LEU A 171 5.70 -11.19 -15.25
CA LEU A 171 5.76 -10.88 -13.84
C LEU A 171 5.41 -12.11 -13.01
N ASP A 172 5.70 -12.08 -11.72
CA ASP A 172 5.49 -13.17 -10.78
C ASP A 172 4.00 -13.30 -10.40
N GLU A 173 3.21 -13.98 -11.25
CA GLU A 173 1.79 -14.26 -10.98
C GLU A 173 1.60 -15.01 -9.65
N ASP A 174 2.49 -15.95 -9.32
CA ASP A 174 2.38 -16.75 -8.10
C ASP A 174 2.59 -15.91 -6.83
N ALA A 175 3.47 -14.91 -6.90
CA ALA A 175 3.63 -13.95 -5.81
C ALA A 175 2.36 -13.11 -5.59
N LEU A 176 1.70 -12.66 -6.65
CA LEU A 176 0.43 -11.92 -6.54
C LEU A 176 -0.69 -12.80 -5.98
N VAL A 177 -0.82 -14.05 -6.45
CA VAL A 177 -1.77 -15.04 -5.90
C VAL A 177 -1.51 -15.26 -4.42
N THR A 178 -0.25 -15.47 -4.02
CA THR A 178 0.14 -15.67 -2.63
C THR A 178 -0.23 -14.47 -1.75
N LEU A 179 -0.02 -13.25 -2.25
CA LEU A 179 -0.35 -12.03 -1.53
C LEU A 179 -1.88 -11.88 -1.38
N LEU A 180 -2.66 -12.15 -2.43
CA LEU A 180 -4.12 -12.20 -2.40
C LEU A 180 -4.65 -13.23 -1.39
N GLN A 181 -4.08 -14.43 -1.35
CA GLN A 181 -4.46 -15.47 -0.38
C GLN A 181 -4.23 -15.01 1.05
N LYS A 182 -3.07 -14.41 1.35
CA LYS A 182 -2.74 -13.90 2.68
C LYS A 182 -3.67 -12.76 3.07
N ALA A 183 -3.95 -11.81 2.17
CA ALA A 183 -4.89 -10.72 2.42
C ALA A 183 -6.32 -11.23 2.62
N GLY A 184 -6.75 -12.21 1.83
CA GLY A 184 -8.04 -12.85 1.97
C GLY A 184 -8.19 -13.61 3.29
N THR A 185 -7.17 -14.36 3.70
CA THR A 185 -7.13 -15.08 4.98
C THR A 185 -7.15 -14.09 6.15
N MET A 186 -6.29 -13.08 6.13
CA MET A 186 -6.28 -12.00 7.12
C MET A 186 -7.68 -11.40 7.30
N PHE A 187 -8.32 -11.03 6.21
CA PHE A 187 -9.63 -10.41 6.24
C PHE A 187 -10.73 -11.38 6.68
N PHE A 188 -10.66 -12.64 6.25
CA PHE A 188 -11.67 -13.65 6.58
C PHE A 188 -11.64 -14.04 8.06
N GLU A 189 -10.45 -14.17 8.65
CA GLU A 189 -10.27 -14.65 10.03
C GLU A 189 -10.39 -13.55 11.09
N ASP A 190 -10.14 -12.28 10.76
CA ASP A 190 -10.25 -11.17 11.72
C ASP A 190 -11.53 -10.35 11.50
N ASP A 191 -12.52 -10.56 12.37
CA ASP A 191 -13.79 -9.81 12.33
C ASP A 191 -13.68 -8.35 12.76
N ARG A 192 -12.53 -7.92 13.28
CA ARG A 192 -12.27 -6.52 13.61
C ARG A 192 -11.96 -5.69 12.35
N ILE A 193 -11.47 -6.35 11.30
CA ILE A 193 -11.21 -5.70 10.01
C ILE A 193 -12.52 -5.67 9.23
N ILE A 194 -13.07 -4.49 9.04
CA ILE A 194 -14.31 -4.29 8.28
C ILE A 194 -14.08 -3.87 6.83
N GLU A 195 -12.93 -3.26 6.59
CA GLU A 195 -12.49 -2.79 5.27
C GLU A 195 -10.97 -2.63 5.28
N PHE A 196 -10.32 -2.93 4.18
CA PHE A 196 -8.90 -2.63 3.96
C PHE A 196 -8.64 -2.31 2.48
N ASP A 197 -7.60 -1.54 2.23
CA ASP A 197 -7.08 -1.23 0.90
C ASP A 197 -5.55 -1.25 0.93
N ILE A 198 -4.95 -2.11 0.12
CA ILE A 198 -3.51 -2.18 -0.10
C ILE A 198 -3.27 -1.62 -1.49
N ASN A 199 -2.84 -0.37 -1.54
CA ASN A 199 -2.70 0.39 -2.78
C ASN A 199 -1.52 1.39 -2.67
N PRO A 200 -0.42 1.11 -3.39
CA PRO A 200 -0.27 0.01 -4.35
C PRO A 200 0.33 -1.28 -3.77
N VAL A 201 0.07 -2.38 -4.46
CA VAL A 201 0.91 -3.59 -4.46
C VAL A 201 1.79 -3.51 -5.69
N ILE A 202 3.11 -3.56 -5.53
CA ILE A 202 4.04 -3.56 -6.64
C ILE A 202 4.43 -4.99 -6.98
N LEU A 203 4.17 -5.40 -8.21
CA LEU A 203 4.52 -6.72 -8.75
C LEU A 203 5.76 -6.61 -9.63
N TYR A 204 6.71 -7.54 -9.41
CA TYR A 204 7.98 -7.62 -10.10
C TYR A 204 8.08 -8.86 -10.99
N GLU A 205 9.20 -9.02 -11.72
CA GLU A 205 9.56 -10.29 -12.39
C GLU A 205 9.77 -11.42 -11.37
N GLN A 206 10.11 -11.08 -10.13
CA GLN A 206 10.23 -11.99 -8.98
C GLN A 206 9.70 -11.29 -7.73
N GLY A 207 8.64 -11.84 -7.14
CA GLY A 207 8.03 -11.33 -5.92
C GLY A 207 7.05 -10.17 -6.12
N ALA A 208 6.42 -9.78 -5.00
CA ALA A 208 5.51 -8.66 -4.89
C ALA A 208 5.69 -7.99 -3.52
N CYS A 209 5.35 -6.70 -3.41
CA CYS A 209 5.47 -5.92 -2.19
C CYS A 209 4.28 -4.96 -2.04
N ALA A 210 3.67 -4.91 -0.86
CA ALA A 210 2.66 -3.90 -0.51
C ALA A 210 3.38 -2.62 -0.04
N VAL A 211 2.99 -1.44 -0.59
CA VAL A 211 3.74 -0.18 -0.40
C VAL A 211 2.85 0.95 0.08
#